data_2a24f6addbb510a0d727a9d4ea8820c9
#
_entry.id   2a24f6addbb510a0d727a9d4ea8820c9
#
_cell.length_a   1.000
_cell.length_b   1.000
_cell.length_c   1.000
_cell.angle_alpha   90.00
_cell.angle_beta   90.00
_cell.angle_gamma   90.00
#
_symmetry.space_group_name_H-M   'P 1'
#
loop_
_entity.id
_entity.type
_entity.pdbx_description
1 polymer ?
#
loop_
_entity_poly.entity_id
_entity_poly.type
_entity_poly.pdbx_seq_one_letter_code
_entity_poly.pdbx_strand_id
1 'polypeptide(L)'
;VNKLKNGGNTRDILYVKGEYQSRTLHLYVNHWPSNYGGREKAIPKRTSTAQLIVEEINSLKKTDEFAEIILIGDFNEDPDEKNIQLLEDIGFSSLMKPMLGKEKVGTNVYRGKDYLYDQIIVNNSLQDSKDLSVLNKSIYILDLPKYRQQEGNYSHYPFRFWAGNKLLG
;
A
#
# COMPACT_ATOMS: atom_id res chain seq x y z
N VAL A 1 3.55 15.90 11.29
CA VAL A 1 2.56 15.14 10.50
C VAL A 1 1.89 16.12 9.55
N ASN A 2 1.97 15.87 8.26
CA ASN A 2 1.41 16.70 7.21
C ASN A 2 0.50 15.85 6.30
N LYS A 3 -0.26 16.53 5.44
CA LYS A 3 -1.10 15.88 4.43
C LYS A 3 -0.69 16.36 3.05
N LEU A 4 -0.45 15.42 2.14
CA LEU A 4 -0.38 15.73 0.71
C LEU A 4 -1.82 15.79 0.17
N LYS A 5 -2.22 16.98 -0.24
CA LYS A 5 -3.53 17.20 -0.83
C LYS A 5 -3.56 16.63 -2.24
N ASN A 6 -4.36 15.61 -2.42
CA ASN A 6 -4.63 15.04 -3.73
C ASN A 6 -5.77 15.84 -4.38
N GLY A 7 -5.45 16.90 -5.09
CA GLY A 7 -6.30 18.00 -5.57
C GLY A 7 -7.55 17.59 -6.34
N GLY A 8 -8.56 17.02 -5.67
CA GLY A 8 -9.79 16.59 -6.28
C GLY A 8 -10.58 15.61 -5.40
N ASN A 9 -11.37 14.75 -5.99
CA ASN A 9 -12.34 13.87 -5.34
C ASN A 9 -11.74 12.58 -4.77
N THR A 10 -10.53 12.62 -4.19
CA THR A 10 -9.90 11.44 -3.59
C THR A 10 -9.27 11.79 -2.24
N ARG A 11 -8.88 10.76 -1.49
CA ARG A 11 -8.32 10.90 -0.14
C ARG A 11 -6.94 11.54 -0.18
N ASP A 12 -6.64 12.36 0.82
CA ASP A 12 -5.30 12.87 1.05
C ASP A 12 -4.35 11.74 1.46
N ILE A 13 -3.06 11.93 1.20
CA ILE A 13 -2.00 11.05 1.69
C ILE A 13 -1.48 11.64 3.00
N LEU A 14 -1.46 10.84 4.06
CA LEU A 14 -0.90 11.23 5.33
C LEU A 14 0.62 11.06 5.27
N TYR A 15 1.36 12.15 5.45
CA TYR A 15 2.81 12.14 5.57
C TYR A 15 3.24 12.29 7.03
N VAL A 16 4.10 11.39 7.48
CA VAL A 16 4.68 11.39 8.83
C VAL A 16 6.19 11.35 8.70
N LYS A 17 6.87 12.32 9.31
CA LYS A 17 8.31 12.30 9.53
C LYS A 17 8.58 11.92 10.97
N GLY A 18 9.41 10.93 11.20
CA GLY A 18 9.82 10.44 12.50
C GLY A 18 11.32 10.18 12.57
N GLU A 19 11.82 9.99 13.79
CA GLU A 19 13.22 9.63 14.03
C GLU A 19 13.28 8.30 14.77
N TYR A 20 14.18 7.44 14.34
CA TYR A 20 14.52 6.19 15.00
C TYR A 20 16.03 6.00 14.99
N GLN A 21 16.65 5.87 16.17
CA GLN A 21 18.11 5.71 16.33
C GLN A 21 18.93 6.73 15.51
N SER A 22 18.54 8.02 15.59
CA SER A 22 19.16 9.12 14.84
C SER A 22 19.00 9.05 13.31
N ARG A 23 18.14 8.19 12.79
CA ARG A 23 17.75 8.11 11.38
C ARG A 23 16.38 8.73 11.19
N THR A 24 16.22 9.49 10.12
CA THR A 24 14.92 10.06 9.75
C THR A 24 14.17 9.10 8.86
N LEU A 25 12.96 8.74 9.28
CA LEU A 25 12.02 7.93 8.49
C LEU A 25 10.91 8.81 7.94
N HIS A 26 10.62 8.64 6.68
CA HIS A 26 9.51 9.27 5.95
C HIS A 26 8.44 8.24 5.64
N LEU A 27 7.29 8.36 6.27
CA LEU A 27 6.18 7.42 6.10
C LEU A 27 5.02 8.11 5.37
N TYR A 28 4.57 7.53 4.27
CA TYR A 28 3.39 7.95 3.53
C TYR A 28 2.30 6.90 3.68
N VAL A 29 1.20 7.26 4.35
CA VAL A 29 0.05 6.37 4.54
C VAL A 29 -0.99 6.65 3.47
N ASN A 30 -1.31 5.62 2.71
CA ASN A 30 -2.07 5.70 1.49
C ASN A 30 -3.44 4.99 1.61
N HIS A 31 -4.44 5.54 0.92
CA HIS A 31 -5.66 4.84 0.58
C HIS A 31 -6.12 5.35 -0.78
N TRP A 32 -5.65 4.69 -1.82
CA TRP A 32 -5.90 5.12 -3.20
C TRP A 32 -7.35 4.91 -3.63
N PRO A 33 -7.80 5.59 -4.72
CA PRO A 33 -9.15 5.43 -5.25
C PRO A 33 -9.52 3.98 -5.53
N SER A 34 -10.61 3.53 -4.93
CA SER A 34 -11.11 2.16 -5.08
C SER A 34 -11.70 1.91 -6.47
N ASN A 35 -11.88 0.65 -6.82
CA ASN A 35 -12.55 0.23 -8.05
C ASN A 35 -14.09 0.43 -8.01
N TYR A 36 -14.63 1.10 -6.97
CA TYR A 36 -16.05 1.40 -6.88
C TYR A 36 -16.49 2.30 -8.04
N GLY A 37 -17.53 1.91 -8.74
CA GLY A 37 -18.00 2.60 -9.93
C GLY A 37 -17.25 2.25 -11.23
N GLY A 38 -16.35 1.28 -11.18
CA GLY A 38 -15.62 0.73 -12.34
C GLY A 38 -14.11 0.99 -12.29
N ARG A 39 -13.36 -0.07 -12.54
CA ARG A 39 -11.88 -0.04 -12.52
C ARG A 39 -11.30 1.01 -13.47
N GLU A 40 -11.81 1.08 -14.70
CA GLU A 40 -11.32 2.01 -15.73
C GLU A 40 -11.45 3.49 -15.32
N LYS A 41 -12.52 3.82 -14.58
CA LYS A 41 -12.72 5.17 -14.03
C LYS A 41 -11.81 5.49 -12.86
N ALA A 42 -11.36 4.46 -12.14
CA ALA A 42 -10.49 4.60 -10.99
C ALA A 42 -9.00 4.71 -11.38
N ILE A 43 -8.57 4.04 -12.45
CA ILE A 43 -7.17 4.04 -12.90
C ILE A 43 -6.60 5.46 -13.08
N PRO A 44 -7.23 6.40 -13.82
CA PRO A 44 -6.67 7.75 -13.97
C PRO A 44 -6.49 8.49 -12.65
N LYS A 45 -7.41 8.27 -11.70
CA LYS A 45 -7.31 8.88 -10.37
C LYS A 45 -6.14 8.31 -9.58
N ARG A 46 -5.91 6.99 -9.65
CA ARG A 46 -4.73 6.36 -9.05
C ARG A 46 -3.45 6.81 -9.71
N THR A 47 -3.44 6.95 -11.04
CA THR A 47 -2.28 7.50 -11.77
C THR A 47 -1.93 8.90 -11.25
N SER A 48 -2.91 9.79 -11.11
CA SER A 48 -2.66 11.12 -10.53
C SER A 48 -2.15 11.05 -9.09
N THR A 49 -2.64 10.10 -8.30
CA THR A 49 -2.16 9.88 -6.92
C THR A 49 -0.71 9.38 -6.90
N ALA A 50 -0.38 8.42 -7.76
CA ALA A 50 0.99 7.91 -7.89
C ALA A 50 1.96 9.01 -8.34
N GLN A 51 1.57 9.82 -9.34
CA GLN A 51 2.36 10.96 -9.81
C GLN A 51 2.62 11.99 -8.71
N LEU A 52 1.59 12.32 -7.91
CA LEU A 52 1.76 13.20 -6.75
C LEU A 52 2.82 12.67 -5.76
N ILE A 53 2.80 11.37 -5.49
CA ILE A 53 3.82 10.73 -4.63
C ILE A 53 5.21 10.83 -5.26
N VAL A 54 5.32 10.55 -6.56
CA VAL A 54 6.59 10.63 -7.29
C VAL A 54 7.17 12.06 -7.24
N GLU A 55 6.33 13.07 -7.46
CA GLU A 55 6.75 14.48 -7.38
C GLU A 55 7.22 14.87 -5.98
N GLU A 56 6.49 14.46 -4.95
CA GLU A 56 6.84 14.72 -3.55
C GLU A 56 8.15 14.04 -3.17
N ILE A 57 8.32 12.78 -3.52
CA ILE A 57 9.55 12.02 -3.26
C ILE A 57 10.75 12.64 -3.99
N ASN A 58 10.58 13.04 -5.25
CA ASN A 58 11.64 13.72 -5.99
C ASN A 58 11.99 15.07 -5.37
N SER A 59 11.04 15.78 -4.81
CA SER A 59 11.28 17.01 -4.06
C SER A 59 12.03 16.74 -2.75
N LEU A 60 11.62 15.73 -2.01
CA LEU A 60 12.28 15.31 -0.77
C LEU A 60 13.75 14.92 -1.03
N LYS A 61 14.01 14.11 -2.05
CA LYS A 61 15.36 13.65 -2.41
C LYS A 61 16.33 14.78 -2.81
N LYS A 62 15.83 15.96 -3.20
CA LYS A 62 16.69 17.13 -3.43
C LYS A 62 17.30 17.70 -2.15
N THR A 63 16.64 17.50 -1.02
CA THR A 63 17.09 17.99 0.30
C THR A 63 17.66 16.88 1.17
N ASP A 64 17.29 15.63 0.89
CA ASP A 64 17.74 14.43 1.58
C ASP A 64 17.84 13.28 0.58
N GLU A 65 18.99 13.18 -0.08
CA GLU A 65 19.25 12.18 -1.13
C GLU A 65 19.11 10.73 -0.62
N PHE A 66 19.46 10.52 0.64
CA PHE A 66 19.44 9.20 1.29
C PHE A 66 18.21 9.00 2.17
N ALA A 67 17.16 9.78 1.98
CA ALA A 67 15.93 9.65 2.74
C ALA A 67 15.43 8.20 2.79
N GLU A 68 15.10 7.73 3.98
CA GLU A 68 14.51 6.42 4.22
C GLU A 68 12.99 6.54 4.13
N ILE A 69 12.41 5.95 3.09
CA ILE A 69 11.01 6.18 2.72
C ILE A 69 10.22 4.89 2.70
N ILE A 70 9.07 4.92 3.38
CA ILE A 70 8.10 3.83 3.44
C ILE A 70 6.75 4.35 2.95
N LEU A 71 6.13 3.65 2.01
CA LEU A 71 4.76 3.86 1.58
C LEU A 71 3.93 2.66 2.06
N ILE A 72 2.84 2.91 2.78
CA ILE A 72 1.97 1.84 3.30
C ILE A 72 0.51 2.16 3.05
N GLY A 73 -0.32 1.14 3.01
CA GLY A 73 -1.78 1.25 2.98
C GLY A 73 -2.44 0.50 1.84
N ASP A 74 -3.71 0.85 1.59
CA ASP A 74 -4.52 0.28 0.51
C ASP A 74 -4.28 1.06 -0.79
N PHE A 75 -3.56 0.46 -1.73
CA PHE A 75 -3.27 1.03 -3.04
C PHE A 75 -4.35 0.73 -4.07
N ASN A 76 -5.29 -0.17 -3.76
CA ASN A 76 -6.32 -0.65 -4.69
C ASN A 76 -5.77 -1.17 -6.03
N GLU A 77 -4.50 -1.56 -6.04
CA GLU A 77 -3.76 -2.18 -7.14
C GLU A 77 -2.84 -3.28 -6.62
N ASP A 78 -2.66 -4.32 -7.40
CA ASP A 78 -1.68 -5.37 -7.10
C ASP A 78 -0.24 -4.85 -7.35
N PRO A 79 0.79 -5.48 -6.76
CA PRO A 79 2.18 -5.04 -6.86
C PRO A 79 2.77 -5.00 -8.28
N ASP A 80 2.16 -5.64 -9.26
CA ASP A 80 2.58 -5.68 -10.67
C ASP A 80 1.81 -4.69 -11.56
N GLU A 81 0.95 -3.85 -10.98
CA GLU A 81 0.16 -2.90 -11.77
C GLU A 81 0.93 -1.60 -12.08
N LYS A 82 0.48 -0.92 -13.16
CA LYS A 82 1.19 0.22 -13.76
C LYS A 82 1.49 1.38 -12.80
N ASN A 83 0.58 1.68 -11.87
CA ASN A 83 0.81 2.79 -10.96
C ASN A 83 1.79 2.42 -9.82
N ILE A 84 1.88 1.15 -9.47
CA ILE A 84 2.96 0.65 -8.59
C ILE A 84 4.29 0.66 -9.34
N GLN A 85 4.29 0.32 -10.65
CA GLN A 85 5.48 0.40 -11.48
C GLN A 85 6.07 1.83 -11.53
N LEU A 86 5.24 2.89 -11.53
CA LEU A 86 5.74 4.28 -11.44
C LEU A 86 6.59 4.53 -10.19
N LEU A 87 6.26 3.86 -9.08
CA LEU A 87 7.07 3.92 -7.86
C LEU A 87 8.35 3.09 -7.99
N GLU A 88 8.27 1.91 -8.63
CA GLU A 88 9.45 1.08 -8.90
C GLU A 88 10.46 1.82 -9.78
N ASP A 89 9.99 2.57 -10.78
CA ASP A 89 10.83 3.34 -11.71
C ASP A 89 11.68 4.41 -11.01
N ILE A 90 11.29 4.85 -9.81
CA ILE A 90 12.05 5.81 -8.98
C ILE A 90 12.78 5.15 -7.80
N GLY A 91 12.97 3.82 -7.85
CA GLY A 91 13.77 3.06 -6.89
C GLY A 91 13.02 2.59 -5.65
N PHE A 92 11.76 2.22 -5.80
CA PHE A 92 10.97 1.58 -4.76
C PHE A 92 10.70 0.12 -5.10
N SER A 93 10.33 -0.67 -4.09
CA SER A 93 9.90 -2.06 -4.28
C SER A 93 8.77 -2.41 -3.32
N SER A 94 7.74 -3.04 -3.84
CA SER A 94 6.70 -3.62 -2.99
C SER A 94 7.20 -4.90 -2.34
N LEU A 95 7.19 -4.93 -1.01
CA LEU A 95 7.54 -6.12 -0.23
C LEU A 95 6.51 -7.25 -0.41
N MET A 96 5.32 -6.93 -0.92
CA MET A 96 4.25 -7.89 -1.21
C MET A 96 4.44 -8.60 -2.56
N LYS A 97 5.29 -8.09 -3.46
CA LYS A 97 5.49 -8.63 -4.82
C LYS A 97 5.82 -10.14 -4.85
N PRO A 98 6.62 -10.70 -3.94
CA PRO A 98 6.88 -12.14 -3.89
C PRO A 98 5.68 -13.02 -3.53
N MET A 99 4.55 -12.40 -3.14
CA MET A 99 3.31 -13.10 -2.81
C MET A 99 2.34 -13.21 -3.99
N LEU A 100 2.60 -12.49 -5.08
CA LEU A 100 1.79 -12.55 -6.30
C LEU A 100 1.63 -13.99 -6.82
N GLY A 101 0.42 -14.31 -7.23
CA GLY A 101 0.09 -15.61 -7.82
C GLY A 101 0.03 -16.78 -6.85
N LYS A 102 0.27 -16.58 -5.56
CA LYS A 102 0.09 -17.64 -4.55
C LYS A 102 -1.40 -17.85 -4.27
N GLU A 103 -1.82 -19.11 -4.24
CA GLU A 103 -3.20 -19.47 -3.92
C GLU A 103 -3.59 -19.02 -2.50
N LYS A 104 -4.78 -18.44 -2.37
CA LYS A 104 -5.39 -18.01 -1.10
C LYS A 104 -4.53 -17.00 -0.33
N VAL A 105 -3.71 -16.24 -1.04
CA VAL A 105 -2.87 -15.19 -0.46
C VAL A 105 -3.32 -13.84 -1.01
N GLY A 106 -3.89 -13.03 -0.14
CA GLY A 106 -4.34 -11.68 -0.47
C GLY A 106 -4.70 -10.89 0.78
N THR A 107 -4.68 -9.59 0.66
CA THR A 107 -5.15 -8.66 1.69
C THR A 107 -6.61 -8.26 1.46
N ASN A 108 -7.09 -8.46 0.24
CA ASN A 108 -8.47 -8.22 -0.17
C ASN A 108 -9.00 -9.40 -0.99
N VAL A 109 -10.27 -9.76 -0.80
CA VAL A 109 -10.95 -10.79 -1.58
C VAL A 109 -12.17 -10.18 -2.26
N TYR A 110 -12.24 -10.28 -3.58
CA TYR A 110 -13.37 -9.81 -4.35
C TYR A 110 -13.78 -10.81 -5.42
N ARG A 111 -15.04 -11.24 -5.41
CA ARG A 111 -15.62 -12.25 -6.34
C ARG A 111 -14.78 -13.53 -6.43
N GLY A 112 -14.30 -14.01 -5.27
CA GLY A 112 -13.50 -15.23 -5.18
C GLY A 112 -12.04 -15.12 -5.64
N LYS A 113 -11.59 -13.91 -6.00
CA LYS A 113 -10.19 -13.64 -6.35
C LYS A 113 -9.50 -12.87 -5.23
N ASP A 114 -8.30 -13.31 -4.88
CA ASP A 114 -7.42 -12.63 -3.93
C ASP A 114 -6.64 -11.52 -4.61
N TYR A 115 -6.45 -10.41 -3.89
CA TYR A 115 -5.71 -9.22 -4.33
C TYR A 115 -4.76 -8.75 -3.22
N LEU A 116 -3.62 -8.23 -3.59
CA LEU A 116 -2.61 -7.66 -2.68
C LEU A 116 -2.68 -6.13 -2.67
N TYR A 117 -3.84 -5.58 -2.36
CA TYR A 117 -4.09 -4.13 -2.39
C TYR A 117 -3.46 -3.38 -1.24
N ASP A 118 -3.39 -4.00 -0.05
CA ASP A 118 -2.66 -3.45 1.07
C ASP A 118 -1.18 -3.82 0.93
N GLN A 119 -0.32 -2.81 0.82
CA GLN A 119 1.09 -3.01 0.53
C GLN A 119 1.99 -2.24 1.49
N ILE A 120 3.21 -2.73 1.63
CA ILE A 120 4.35 -2.03 2.19
C ILE A 120 5.36 -1.90 1.06
N ILE A 121 5.65 -0.67 0.68
CA ILE A 121 6.57 -0.34 -0.41
C ILE A 121 7.71 0.49 0.18
N VAL A 122 8.94 0.11 -0.07
CA VAL A 122 10.12 0.76 0.50
C VAL A 122 11.09 1.16 -0.59
N ASN A 123 11.87 2.21 -0.35
CA ASN A 123 12.93 2.59 -1.27
C ASN A 123 14.20 1.73 -1.08
N ASN A 124 15.10 1.80 -2.06
CA ASN A 124 16.33 1.00 -2.07
C ASN A 124 17.21 1.24 -0.84
N SER A 125 17.21 2.45 -0.28
CA SER A 125 17.98 2.76 0.93
C SER A 125 17.60 1.83 2.09
N LEU A 126 16.32 1.46 2.23
CA LEU A 126 15.84 0.54 3.26
C LEU A 126 16.04 -0.96 2.91
N GLN A 127 16.42 -1.29 1.69
CA GLN A 127 16.69 -2.67 1.30
C GLN A 127 18.17 -3.05 1.48
N ASP A 128 19.07 -2.11 1.19
CA ASP A 128 20.51 -2.37 1.07
C ASP A 128 21.34 -1.73 2.19
N SER A 129 20.70 -1.02 3.12
CA SER A 129 21.41 -0.35 4.23
C SER A 129 22.00 -1.37 5.21
N LYS A 130 23.20 -1.07 5.70
CA LYS A 130 23.84 -1.83 6.80
C LYS A 130 23.27 -1.48 8.18
N ASP A 131 22.69 -0.29 8.31
CA ASP A 131 22.23 0.25 9.60
C ASP A 131 20.76 -0.04 9.86
N LEU A 132 19.87 0.55 9.03
CA LEU A 132 18.42 0.34 9.12
C LEU A 132 17.93 -0.24 7.80
N SER A 133 17.48 -1.48 7.85
CA SER A 133 17.00 -2.18 6.67
C SER A 133 15.81 -3.07 6.96
N VAL A 134 15.05 -3.35 5.92
CA VAL A 134 13.99 -4.36 5.98
C VAL A 134 14.62 -5.75 6.16
N LEU A 135 14.16 -6.48 7.16
CA LEU A 135 14.60 -7.86 7.36
C LEU A 135 14.11 -8.73 6.20
N ASN A 136 15.03 -9.43 5.57
CA ASN A 136 14.71 -10.31 4.46
C ASN A 136 13.64 -11.35 4.87
N LYS A 137 12.62 -11.54 4.03
CA LYS A 137 11.50 -12.46 4.26
C LYS A 137 10.69 -12.19 5.54
N SER A 138 10.71 -10.96 6.07
CA SER A 138 9.95 -10.60 7.27
C SER A 138 8.48 -10.24 6.99
N ILE A 139 8.11 -10.02 5.73
CA ILE A 139 6.75 -9.68 5.34
C ILE A 139 5.84 -10.91 5.37
N TYR A 140 4.69 -10.78 5.99
CA TYR A 140 3.63 -11.78 5.96
C TYR A 140 2.25 -11.14 6.13
N ILE A 141 1.23 -11.81 5.66
CA ILE A 141 -0.17 -11.42 5.90
C ILE A 141 -0.65 -12.16 7.16
N LEU A 142 -1.10 -11.40 8.15
CA LEU A 142 -1.70 -11.98 9.34
C LEU A 142 -3.09 -12.53 8.99
N ASP A 143 -3.12 -13.80 8.66
CA ASP A 143 -4.33 -14.51 8.25
C ASP A 143 -4.58 -15.72 9.16
N LEU A 144 -5.36 -15.50 10.20
CA LEU A 144 -5.76 -16.55 11.11
C LEU A 144 -7.20 -17.02 10.80
N PRO A 145 -7.50 -18.33 10.92
CA PRO A 145 -8.86 -18.85 10.65
C PRO A 145 -9.96 -18.09 11.38
N LYS A 146 -9.71 -17.64 12.60
CA LYS A 146 -10.67 -16.86 13.41
C LYS A 146 -11.02 -15.48 12.80
N TYR A 147 -10.23 -14.98 11.84
CA TYR A 147 -10.50 -13.73 11.14
C TYR A 147 -11.22 -13.93 9.80
N ARG A 148 -11.53 -15.17 9.45
CA ARG A 148 -12.29 -15.52 8.25
C ARG A 148 -13.68 -16.01 8.59
N GLN A 149 -14.62 -15.73 7.73
CA GLN A 149 -15.96 -16.31 7.79
C GLN A 149 -15.86 -17.82 7.57
N GLN A 150 -16.45 -18.61 8.49
CA GLN A 150 -16.36 -20.07 8.46
C GLN A 150 -17.49 -20.70 7.63
N GLU A 151 -18.60 -20.00 7.47
CA GLU A 151 -19.84 -20.54 6.88
C GLU A 151 -20.46 -19.59 5.86
N GLY A 152 -21.38 -20.12 5.06
CA GLY A 152 -22.18 -19.37 4.09
C GLY A 152 -21.46 -19.05 2.79
N ASN A 153 -22.09 -18.22 1.97
CA ASN A 153 -21.61 -17.87 0.62
C ASN A 153 -20.28 -17.09 0.60
N TYR A 154 -19.86 -16.58 1.75
CA TYR A 154 -18.63 -15.81 1.93
C TYR A 154 -17.63 -16.55 2.83
N SER A 155 -17.77 -17.87 2.97
CA SER A 155 -16.76 -18.68 3.66
C SER A 155 -15.38 -18.38 3.06
N HIS A 156 -14.36 -18.29 3.92
CA HIS A 156 -12.98 -17.88 3.61
C HIS A 156 -12.75 -16.38 3.35
N TYR A 157 -13.80 -15.56 3.23
CA TYR A 157 -13.63 -14.11 3.19
C TYR A 157 -13.26 -13.58 4.58
N PRO A 158 -12.41 -12.54 4.66
CA PRO A 158 -12.15 -11.87 5.92
C PRO A 158 -13.46 -11.37 6.57
N PHE A 159 -13.53 -11.40 7.90
CA PHE A 159 -14.61 -10.74 8.60
C PHE A 159 -14.59 -9.24 8.32
N ARG A 160 -15.77 -8.68 8.14
CA ARG A 160 -15.97 -7.25 8.02
C ARG A 160 -16.80 -6.76 9.20
N PHE A 161 -16.34 -5.70 9.85
CA PHE A 161 -17.13 -5.03 10.87
C PHE A 161 -18.37 -4.33 10.28
N TRP A 162 -18.23 -3.89 9.01
CA TRP A 162 -19.31 -3.19 8.31
C TRP A 162 -19.58 -3.82 6.94
N ALA A 163 -20.87 -3.93 6.59
CA ALA A 163 -21.34 -4.22 5.25
C ALA A 163 -22.40 -3.19 4.87
N GLY A 164 -22.06 -2.28 3.96
CA GLY A 164 -22.89 -1.12 3.65
C GLY A 164 -23.07 -0.23 4.88
N ASN A 165 -24.31 -0.10 5.37
CA ASN A 165 -24.66 0.72 6.54
C ASN A 165 -24.88 -0.10 7.82
N LYS A 166 -24.50 -1.38 7.83
CA LYS A 166 -24.70 -2.28 8.99
C LYS A 166 -23.38 -2.65 9.63
N LEU A 167 -23.31 -2.53 10.95
CA LEU A 167 -22.29 -3.17 11.77
C LEU A 167 -22.58 -4.68 11.81
N LEU A 168 -21.57 -5.52 11.54
CA LEU A 168 -21.74 -6.97 11.39
C LEU A 168 -21.21 -7.77 12.59
N GLY A 169 -20.54 -7.13 13.54
CA GLY A 169 -19.93 -7.88 14.60
C GLY A 169 -20.16 -7.40 15.96
#